data_c3ddd707f2e383b2981a51438472aad5
#
_entry.id   c3ddd707f2e383b2981a51438472aad5
#
_cell.length_a   1.000
_cell.length_b   1.000
_cell.length_c   1.000
_cell.angle_alpha   90.00
_cell.angle_beta   90.00
_cell.angle_gamma   90.00
#
_symmetry.space_group_name_H-M   'P 1'
#
loop_
_entity.id
_entity.type
_entity.pdbx_description
1 polymer ?
#
loop_
_entity_poly.entity_id
_entity_poly.type
_entity_poly.pdbx_seq_one_letter_code
_entity_poly.pdbx_strand_id
1 'polypeptide(L)'
;MKNYYKTLGIKEGASQEEIQTAYERLSKELDPKNNDNQEFFVEEYKKVQEAYKALSNSSILATKKGAQINTPDKKGSSTKKTKINPPVQPTSNNKITFLTKKILAGITIVLITFLLTYTLLKTSTAPNPVYLDDNGITIKAKKWAKIGDQGIIDDVLYTIVDKDSLLVMIEKGYFVNTVCTSLMTDMSRLFSKRRAFNQDISNWDVSNVSNMVSMFSQTESFNQPIGDWDVSNVTRMEYMFSGAYSFNQPIGTWDVSNVNNMSNMFKASVSFNQDLNSWDVGKVTKMFSMFSGATSFNQDLSSWDVSKVRFESYFFKSRESFNYKAPQWTLPKPKFKN
;
A
#
# COMPACT_ATOMS: atom_id res chain seq x y z
N MET A 1 -15.83 18.24 -6.86
CA MET A 1 -16.71 17.52 -5.89
C MET A 1 -15.82 16.52 -5.15
N LYS A 2 -15.84 16.46 -3.81
CA LYS A 2 -15.01 15.49 -3.07
C LYS A 2 -15.44 14.07 -3.43
N ASN A 3 -14.51 13.23 -3.90
CA ASN A 3 -14.81 11.82 -4.20
C ASN A 3 -14.64 10.98 -2.92
N TYR A 4 -15.69 10.83 -2.15
CA TYR A 4 -15.70 10.11 -0.88
C TYR A 4 -15.47 8.59 -1.04
N TYR A 5 -15.85 8.01 -2.17
CA TYR A 5 -15.55 6.60 -2.46
C TYR A 5 -14.04 6.38 -2.60
N LYS A 6 -13.34 7.30 -3.29
CA LYS A 6 -11.88 7.27 -3.39
C LYS A 6 -11.20 7.43 -2.02
N THR A 7 -11.76 8.28 -1.14
CA THR A 7 -11.24 8.47 0.22
C THR A 7 -11.32 7.19 1.05
N LEU A 8 -12.37 6.37 0.86
CA LEU A 8 -12.52 5.07 1.52
C LEU A 8 -11.80 3.92 0.77
N GLY A 9 -11.22 4.18 -0.40
CA GLY A 9 -10.57 3.17 -1.22
C GLY A 9 -11.54 2.12 -1.78
N ILE A 10 -12.78 2.52 -2.13
CA ILE A 10 -13.84 1.66 -2.66
C ILE A 10 -14.39 2.20 -3.98
N LYS A 11 -15.05 1.36 -4.76
CA LYS A 11 -15.65 1.74 -6.05
C LYS A 11 -16.87 2.65 -5.84
N GLU A 12 -17.12 3.57 -6.79
CA GLU A 12 -18.36 4.35 -6.81
C GLU A 12 -19.57 3.41 -6.89
N GLY A 13 -20.58 3.69 -6.05
CA GLY A 13 -21.76 2.83 -5.95
C GLY A 13 -21.59 1.60 -5.04
N ALA A 14 -20.50 1.51 -4.28
CA ALA A 14 -20.30 0.47 -3.27
C ALA A 14 -21.48 0.38 -2.30
N SER A 15 -21.80 -0.85 -1.87
CA SER A 15 -22.88 -1.14 -0.92
C SER A 15 -22.60 -0.52 0.45
N GLN A 16 -23.65 -0.41 1.28
CA GLN A 16 -23.50 0.06 2.67
C GLN A 16 -22.58 -0.82 3.51
N GLU A 17 -22.58 -2.12 3.26
CA GLU A 17 -21.70 -3.07 3.91
C GLU A 17 -20.23 -2.85 3.51
N GLU A 18 -19.96 -2.61 2.24
CA GLU A 18 -18.61 -2.27 1.74
C GLU A 18 -18.13 -0.93 2.29
N ILE A 19 -19.01 0.08 2.34
CA ILE A 19 -18.72 1.40 2.94
C ILE A 19 -18.39 1.26 4.43
N GLN A 20 -19.18 0.46 5.18
CA GLN A 20 -18.98 0.20 6.59
C GLN A 20 -17.66 -0.55 6.83
N THR A 21 -17.41 -1.60 6.08
CA THR A 21 -16.19 -2.42 6.19
C THR A 21 -14.93 -1.60 5.89
N ALA A 22 -14.97 -0.77 4.85
CA ALA A 22 -13.85 0.13 4.52
C ALA A 22 -13.61 1.17 5.62
N TYR A 23 -14.68 1.73 6.17
CA TYR A 23 -14.59 2.69 7.28
C TYR A 23 -13.99 2.05 8.54
N GLU A 24 -14.46 0.86 8.93
CA GLU A 24 -13.95 0.16 10.12
C GLU A 24 -12.47 -0.18 9.99
N ARG A 25 -12.04 -0.66 8.81
CA ARG A 25 -10.65 -0.94 8.50
C ARG A 25 -9.80 0.32 8.62
N LEU A 26 -10.15 1.37 7.89
CA LEU A 26 -9.40 2.62 7.85
C LEU A 26 -9.41 3.35 9.21
N SER A 27 -10.53 3.28 9.95
CA SER A 27 -10.64 3.86 11.29
C SER A 27 -9.69 3.19 12.28
N LYS A 28 -9.49 1.88 12.16
CA LYS A 28 -8.55 1.14 13.00
C LYS A 28 -7.09 1.41 12.60
N GLU A 29 -6.82 1.49 11.29
CA GLU A 29 -5.48 1.78 10.76
C GLU A 29 -5.02 3.20 11.07
N LEU A 30 -5.93 4.17 10.96
CA LEU A 30 -5.65 5.60 11.10
C LEU A 30 -6.00 6.15 12.50
N ASP A 31 -6.40 5.31 13.46
CA ASP A 31 -6.73 5.78 14.81
C ASP A 31 -5.53 6.55 15.40
N PRO A 32 -5.70 7.85 15.69
CA PRO A 32 -4.62 8.65 16.24
C PRO A 32 -4.02 8.09 17.53
N LYS A 33 -4.82 7.40 18.34
CA LYS A 33 -4.37 6.77 19.59
C LYS A 33 -3.38 5.63 19.35
N ASN A 34 -3.52 4.93 18.24
CA ASN A 34 -2.65 3.83 17.87
C ASN A 34 -1.42 4.30 17.09
N ASN A 35 -1.37 5.59 16.74
CA ASN A 35 -0.35 6.21 15.91
C ASN A 35 0.29 7.43 16.60
N ASP A 36 0.49 7.35 17.93
CA ASP A 36 1.12 8.37 18.77
C ASP A 36 0.53 9.77 18.63
N ASN A 37 -0.76 9.86 18.26
CA ASN A 37 -1.48 11.12 17.96
C ASN A 37 -0.76 12.01 16.93
N GLN A 38 0.00 11.43 16.01
CA GLN A 38 0.64 12.18 14.94
C GLN A 38 -0.44 12.89 14.11
N GLU A 39 -0.22 14.13 13.82
CA GLU A 39 -1.16 15.04 13.17
C GLU A 39 -1.71 14.51 11.86
N PHE A 40 -0.86 13.89 11.08
CA PHE A 40 -1.23 13.23 9.82
C PHE A 40 -2.37 12.22 10.02
N PHE A 41 -2.25 11.31 11.01
CA PHE A 41 -3.31 10.33 11.30
C PHE A 41 -4.59 10.97 11.79
N VAL A 42 -4.50 12.08 12.52
CA VAL A 42 -5.67 12.87 12.94
C VAL A 42 -6.42 13.46 11.74
N GLU A 43 -5.70 13.98 10.74
CA GLU A 43 -6.31 14.56 9.54
C GLU A 43 -6.90 13.49 8.61
N GLU A 44 -6.16 12.42 8.35
CA GLU A 44 -6.65 11.33 7.51
C GLU A 44 -7.84 10.61 8.17
N TYR A 45 -7.80 10.41 9.48
CA TYR A 45 -8.92 9.87 10.24
C TYR A 45 -10.18 10.76 10.09
N LYS A 46 -10.02 12.09 10.13
CA LYS A 46 -11.13 13.03 9.88
C LYS A 46 -11.68 12.91 8.46
N LYS A 47 -10.81 12.80 7.44
CA LYS A 47 -11.25 12.62 6.05
C LYS A 47 -12.04 11.31 5.87
N VAL A 48 -11.59 10.24 6.48
CA VAL A 48 -12.29 8.95 6.49
C VAL A 48 -13.64 9.07 7.20
N GLN A 49 -13.70 9.73 8.35
CA GLN A 49 -14.97 10.00 9.06
C GLN A 49 -15.93 10.86 8.24
N GLU A 50 -15.43 11.93 7.58
CA GLU A 50 -16.23 12.79 6.70
C GLU A 50 -16.79 12.00 5.52
N ALA A 51 -15.96 11.20 4.86
CA ALA A 51 -16.35 10.36 3.73
C ALA A 51 -17.43 9.34 4.14
N TYR A 52 -17.23 8.65 5.25
CA TYR A 52 -18.21 7.69 5.76
C TYR A 52 -19.54 8.37 6.11
N LYS A 53 -19.51 9.50 6.82
CA LYS A 53 -20.72 10.27 7.16
C LYS A 53 -21.47 10.74 5.92
N ALA A 54 -20.77 11.20 4.88
CA ALA A 54 -21.39 11.65 3.65
C ALA A 54 -22.07 10.51 2.88
N LEU A 55 -21.41 9.35 2.78
CA LEU A 55 -21.93 8.18 2.06
C LEU A 55 -23.04 7.46 2.84
N SER A 56 -22.94 7.38 4.16
CA SER A 56 -23.99 6.79 5.01
C SER A 56 -25.26 7.65 5.04
N ASN A 57 -25.15 8.99 5.06
CA ASN A 57 -26.31 9.88 5.06
C ASN A 57 -27.03 9.92 3.71
N SER A 58 -26.33 9.71 2.59
CA SER A 58 -26.95 9.69 1.26
C SER A 58 -27.92 8.53 1.09
N SER A 59 -27.67 7.40 1.76
CA SER A 59 -28.59 6.23 1.74
C SER A 59 -29.82 6.40 2.64
N ILE A 60 -29.68 7.11 3.77
CA ILE A 60 -30.80 7.42 4.67
C ILE A 60 -31.81 8.35 3.99
N LEU A 61 -31.35 9.24 3.12
CA LEU A 61 -32.23 10.13 2.31
C LEU A 61 -32.93 9.36 1.18
N ALA A 62 -32.30 8.31 0.64
CA ALA A 62 -32.93 7.46 -0.37
C ALA A 62 -34.05 6.55 0.22
N THR A 63 -33.85 6.07 1.44
CA THR A 63 -34.85 5.24 2.15
C THR A 63 -36.01 6.07 2.71
N LYS A 64 -35.84 7.36 3.03
CA LYS A 64 -36.94 8.24 3.48
C LYS A 64 -37.87 8.71 2.36
N LYS A 65 -37.52 8.55 1.09
CA LYS A 65 -38.41 8.84 -0.06
C LYS A 65 -39.35 7.70 -0.42
N GLY A 66 -39.23 6.54 0.23
CA GLY A 66 -39.99 5.33 -0.09
C GLY A 66 -40.99 4.82 0.96
N ALA A 67 -41.17 5.51 2.10
CA ALA A 67 -42.12 5.04 3.11
C ALA A 67 -42.97 6.20 3.68
N GLN A 68 -44.08 6.47 3.02
CA GLN A 68 -45.28 6.97 3.67
C GLN A 68 -46.20 5.78 3.85
N ILE A 69 -46.76 5.66 5.06
CA ILE A 69 -48.12 5.21 5.43
C ILE A 69 -48.12 4.40 6.75
N ASN A 70 -48.92 4.96 7.66
CA ASN A 70 -49.67 4.36 8.77
C ASN A 70 -49.06 4.41 10.19
N THR A 71 -49.62 5.37 10.94
CA THR A 71 -49.87 5.29 12.38
C THR A 71 -51.10 4.43 12.68
N PRO A 72 -51.25 3.81 13.87
CA PRO A 72 -52.05 4.42 14.88
C PRO A 72 -51.57 4.31 16.37
N ASP A 73 -51.83 5.36 17.06
CA ASP A 73 -52.29 5.62 18.41
C ASP A 73 -52.20 4.60 19.58
N LYS A 74 -51.74 5.19 20.68
CA LYS A 74 -52.30 5.32 22.05
C LYS A 74 -51.68 4.58 23.23
N LYS A 75 -51.43 5.44 24.25
CA LYS A 75 -51.51 5.28 25.72
C LYS A 75 -50.37 4.51 26.40
N GLY A 76 -49.75 5.00 27.44
CA GLY A 76 -50.03 5.92 28.52
C GLY A 76 -49.15 5.56 29.73
N SER A 77 -48.86 6.53 30.57
CA SER A 77 -48.56 6.42 32.00
C SER A 77 -47.14 6.03 32.47
N SER A 78 -46.47 6.88 33.14
CA SER A 78 -46.37 7.15 34.56
C SER A 78 -44.97 7.54 35.00
N THR A 79 -44.88 8.69 35.60
CA THR A 79 -43.79 9.38 36.28
C THR A 79 -43.11 8.57 37.37
N LYS A 80 -41.76 8.68 37.44
CA LYS A 80 -40.99 8.70 38.68
C LYS A 80 -39.88 9.75 38.60
N LYS A 81 -40.02 10.76 39.48
CA LYS A 81 -39.02 11.83 39.71
C LYS A 81 -37.82 11.22 40.43
N THR A 82 -36.62 11.37 39.90
CA THR A 82 -35.37 11.19 40.64
C THR A 82 -34.63 12.53 40.69
N LYS A 83 -34.24 12.92 41.89
CA LYS A 83 -33.55 14.18 42.22
C LYS A 83 -32.22 14.30 41.47
N ILE A 84 -32.03 15.44 40.82
CA ILE A 84 -30.77 15.84 40.16
C ILE A 84 -29.97 16.67 41.16
N ASN A 85 -28.73 16.22 41.45
CA ASN A 85 -27.73 17.02 42.13
C ASN A 85 -27.13 18.07 41.18
N PRO A 86 -26.76 19.27 41.64
CA PRO A 86 -26.24 20.32 40.78
C PRO A 86 -24.85 20.00 40.24
N PRO A 87 -24.48 20.49 39.02
CA PRO A 87 -23.25 20.17 38.37
C PRO A 87 -22.05 20.82 39.05
N VAL A 88 -20.99 20.01 39.24
CA VAL A 88 -19.66 20.46 39.68
C VAL A 88 -19.06 21.30 38.55
N GLN A 89 -18.66 22.53 38.84
CA GLN A 89 -17.95 23.40 37.91
C GLN A 89 -16.55 22.81 37.57
N PRO A 90 -16.12 22.81 36.29
CA PRO A 90 -14.78 22.37 35.95
C PRO A 90 -13.76 23.46 36.28
N THR A 91 -12.79 23.11 37.11
CA THR A 91 -11.60 23.93 37.37
C THR A 91 -10.78 24.12 36.11
N SER A 92 -10.44 25.38 35.84
CA SER A 92 -9.72 25.92 34.69
C SER A 92 -8.43 25.15 34.35
N ASN A 93 -8.40 24.54 33.17
CA ASN A 93 -7.20 23.95 32.56
C ASN A 93 -6.53 24.91 31.54
N ASN A 94 -5.92 25.99 32.06
CA ASN A 94 -5.18 26.95 31.24
C ASN A 94 -3.94 26.38 30.53
N LYS A 95 -3.45 25.17 30.90
CA LYS A 95 -2.31 24.50 30.25
C LYS A 95 -2.72 23.80 28.97
N ILE A 96 -3.94 23.24 28.88
CA ILE A 96 -4.43 22.55 27.69
C ILE A 96 -4.68 23.53 26.53
N THR A 97 -5.23 24.69 26.82
CA THR A 97 -5.48 25.75 25.82
C THR A 97 -4.20 26.36 25.23
N PHE A 98 -3.08 26.37 25.95
CA PHE A 98 -1.82 26.90 25.45
C PHE A 98 -1.09 25.86 24.53
N LEU A 99 -1.17 24.58 24.88
CA LEU A 99 -0.61 23.51 24.09
C LEU A 99 -1.37 23.32 22.77
N THR A 100 -2.70 23.36 22.83
CA THR A 100 -3.56 23.29 21.62
C THR A 100 -3.35 24.48 20.69
N LYS A 101 -3.12 25.70 21.20
CA LYS A 101 -2.81 26.88 20.37
C LYS A 101 -1.44 26.76 19.68
N LYS A 102 -0.42 26.22 20.34
CA LYS A 102 0.92 25.98 19.72
C LYS A 102 0.86 24.88 18.65
N ILE A 103 0.13 23.81 18.91
CA ILE A 103 -0.11 22.72 17.95
C ILE A 103 -0.89 23.27 16.75
N LEU A 104 -1.98 23.99 16.97
CA LEU A 104 -2.78 24.61 15.91
C LEU A 104 -1.95 25.57 15.04
N ALA A 105 -1.07 26.40 15.66
CA ALA A 105 -0.16 27.28 14.95
C ALA A 105 0.88 26.52 14.11
N GLY A 106 1.41 25.40 14.63
CA GLY A 106 2.31 24.51 13.87
C GLY A 106 1.63 23.91 12.64
N ILE A 107 0.40 23.43 12.80
CA ILE A 107 -0.45 22.90 11.72
C ILE A 107 -0.69 23.95 10.63
N THR A 108 -1.08 25.15 11.07
CA THR A 108 -1.36 26.25 10.14
C THR A 108 -0.12 26.61 9.32
N ILE A 109 1.06 26.59 9.92
CA ILE A 109 2.32 26.87 9.24
C ILE A 109 2.64 25.78 8.20
N VAL A 110 2.48 24.50 8.55
CA VAL A 110 2.73 23.37 7.62
C VAL A 110 1.75 23.41 6.44
N LEU A 111 0.47 23.65 6.70
CA LEU A 111 -0.55 23.78 5.64
C LEU A 111 -0.32 25.00 4.75
N ILE A 112 0.07 26.15 5.35
CA ILE A 112 0.41 27.37 4.59
C ILE A 112 1.66 27.14 3.74
N THR A 113 2.70 26.49 4.29
CA THR A 113 3.91 26.18 3.51
C THR A 113 3.61 25.19 2.39
N PHE A 114 2.82 24.15 2.64
CA PHE A 114 2.41 23.21 1.59
C PHE A 114 1.58 23.90 0.51
N LEU A 115 0.57 24.70 0.90
CA LEU A 115 -0.27 25.45 -0.04
C LEU A 115 0.54 26.48 -0.84
N LEU A 116 1.48 27.19 -0.19
CA LEU A 116 2.39 28.12 -0.84
C LEU A 116 3.31 27.40 -1.83
N THR A 117 3.90 26.26 -1.44
CA THR A 117 4.75 25.47 -2.32
C THR A 117 3.96 24.94 -3.51
N TYR A 118 2.76 24.41 -3.26
CA TYR A 118 1.86 23.92 -4.30
C TYR A 118 1.46 25.04 -5.29
N THR A 119 1.05 26.22 -4.78
CA THR A 119 0.65 27.35 -5.64
C THR A 119 1.84 27.93 -6.42
N LEU A 120 3.01 28.04 -5.81
CA LEU A 120 4.24 28.48 -6.46
C LEU A 120 4.64 27.52 -7.59
N LEU A 121 4.59 26.22 -7.36
CA LEU A 121 4.89 25.22 -8.39
C LEU A 121 3.84 25.21 -9.50
N LYS A 122 2.55 25.35 -9.18
CA LYS A 122 1.46 25.40 -10.16
C LYS A 122 1.51 26.65 -11.04
N THR A 123 2.00 27.76 -10.52
CA THR A 123 2.17 29.05 -11.26
C THR A 123 3.57 29.23 -11.83
N SER A 124 4.50 28.32 -11.54
CA SER A 124 5.88 28.38 -12.02
C SER A 124 5.93 28.19 -13.52
N THR A 125 6.73 29.00 -14.19
CA THR A 125 7.11 28.81 -15.60
C THR A 125 8.29 27.83 -15.74
N ALA A 126 8.87 27.37 -14.63
CA ALA A 126 9.92 26.35 -14.64
C ALA A 126 9.38 25.01 -15.18
N PRO A 127 10.19 24.26 -15.94
CA PRO A 127 9.77 22.98 -16.46
C PRO A 127 9.50 22.00 -15.32
N ASN A 128 8.39 21.22 -15.42
CA ASN A 128 8.02 20.23 -14.43
C ASN A 128 9.06 19.10 -14.38
N PRO A 129 9.68 18.79 -13.22
CA PRO A 129 10.71 17.75 -13.09
C PRO A 129 10.18 16.32 -13.22
N VAL A 130 8.86 16.11 -13.09
CA VAL A 130 8.21 14.81 -13.22
C VAL A 130 7.22 14.79 -14.39
N TYR A 131 6.90 13.60 -14.87
CA TYR A 131 5.89 13.39 -15.91
C TYR A 131 5.24 12.01 -15.76
N LEU A 132 4.02 11.88 -16.27
CA LEU A 132 3.34 10.60 -16.42
C LEU A 132 3.90 9.89 -17.66
N ASP A 133 4.32 8.64 -17.50
CA ASP A 133 4.81 7.81 -18.60
C ASP A 133 3.68 7.45 -19.59
N ASP A 134 4.05 7.02 -20.79
CA ASP A 134 3.10 6.65 -21.85
C ASP A 134 2.16 5.49 -21.46
N ASN A 135 2.55 4.68 -20.46
CA ASN A 135 1.69 3.63 -19.90
C ASN A 135 0.50 4.17 -19.06
N GLY A 136 0.43 5.48 -18.83
CA GLY A 136 -0.64 6.13 -18.07
C GLY A 136 -0.65 5.87 -16.56
N ILE A 137 0.38 5.25 -16.01
CA ILE A 137 0.46 4.82 -14.60
C ILE A 137 1.73 5.34 -13.93
N THR A 138 2.88 5.12 -14.56
CA THR A 138 4.20 5.33 -13.94
C THR A 138 4.57 6.82 -13.90
N ILE A 139 4.98 7.29 -12.73
CA ILE A 139 5.47 8.66 -12.55
C ILE A 139 6.99 8.65 -12.69
N LYS A 140 7.49 9.34 -13.71
CA LYS A 140 8.92 9.40 -14.06
C LYS A 140 9.53 10.78 -13.84
N ALA A 141 10.82 10.79 -13.50
CA ALA A 141 11.63 12.01 -13.43
C ALA A 141 12.24 12.36 -14.79
N LYS A 142 12.31 13.67 -15.10
CA LYS A 142 13.08 14.15 -16.25
C LYS A 142 14.59 13.94 -16.01
N LYS A 143 15.37 13.78 -17.08
CA LYS A 143 16.82 13.51 -17.01
C LYS A 143 17.63 14.55 -16.24
N TRP A 144 17.17 15.78 -16.20
CA TRP A 144 17.81 16.88 -15.50
C TRP A 144 17.39 17.04 -14.03
N ALA A 145 16.30 16.36 -13.64
CA ALA A 145 15.73 16.46 -12.31
C ALA A 145 16.61 15.81 -11.24
N LYS A 146 16.48 16.27 -10.01
CA LYS A 146 17.32 15.88 -8.87
C LYS A 146 16.46 15.38 -7.72
N ILE A 147 17.09 14.67 -6.80
CA ILE A 147 16.48 14.28 -5.52
C ILE A 147 16.04 15.54 -4.77
N GLY A 148 14.80 15.52 -4.26
CA GLY A 148 14.15 16.63 -3.59
C GLY A 148 13.36 17.55 -4.51
N ASP A 149 13.56 17.49 -5.83
CA ASP A 149 12.72 18.25 -6.77
C ASP A 149 11.26 17.80 -6.69
N GLN A 150 10.35 18.77 -6.83
CA GLN A 150 8.93 18.54 -6.74
C GLN A 150 8.23 18.97 -8.02
N GLY A 151 7.23 18.19 -8.44
CA GLY A 151 6.41 18.52 -9.60
C GLY A 151 4.97 18.07 -9.44
N ILE A 152 4.07 18.62 -10.26
CA ILE A 152 2.63 18.37 -10.17
C ILE A 152 2.17 17.61 -11.41
N ILE A 153 1.43 16.50 -11.21
CA ILE A 153 0.74 15.75 -12.25
C ILE A 153 -0.69 15.52 -11.74
N ASP A 154 -1.67 15.90 -12.55
CA ASP A 154 -3.11 15.79 -12.24
C ASP A 154 -3.48 16.31 -10.84
N ASP A 155 -2.97 17.51 -10.52
CA ASP A 155 -3.14 18.18 -9.22
C ASP A 155 -2.56 17.42 -8.01
N VAL A 156 -1.72 16.41 -8.22
CA VAL A 156 -0.97 15.69 -7.18
C VAL A 156 0.49 16.14 -7.18
N LEU A 157 1.00 16.52 -6.02
CA LEU A 157 2.40 16.89 -5.82
C LEU A 157 3.25 15.65 -5.61
N TYR A 158 4.21 15.41 -6.50
CA TYR A 158 5.19 14.34 -6.40
C TYR A 158 6.55 14.89 -6.01
N THR A 159 7.26 14.15 -5.16
CA THR A 159 8.64 14.46 -4.75
C THR A 159 9.59 13.37 -5.25
N ILE A 160 10.68 13.76 -5.90
CA ILE A 160 11.71 12.80 -6.34
C ILE A 160 12.55 12.43 -5.12
N VAL A 161 12.65 11.13 -4.84
CA VAL A 161 13.29 10.60 -3.64
C VAL A 161 14.44 9.65 -3.97
N ASP A 162 15.40 9.58 -3.04
CA ASP A 162 16.35 8.48 -2.94
C ASP A 162 15.91 7.43 -1.90
N LYS A 163 16.69 6.37 -1.76
CA LYS A 163 16.41 5.29 -0.82
C LYS A 163 16.39 5.77 0.63
N ASP A 164 17.31 6.64 1.02
CA ASP A 164 17.43 7.09 2.40
C ASP A 164 16.26 7.98 2.80
N SER A 165 15.90 8.94 1.95
CA SER A 165 14.72 9.79 2.15
C SER A 165 13.44 8.95 2.22
N LEU A 166 13.31 7.97 1.33
CA LEU A 166 12.16 7.07 1.30
C LEU A 166 12.09 6.20 2.56
N LEU A 167 13.20 5.67 3.05
CA LEU A 167 13.23 4.90 4.30
C LEU A 167 12.77 5.75 5.49
N VAL A 168 13.19 7.02 5.57
CA VAL A 168 12.72 7.95 6.61
C VAL A 168 11.21 8.17 6.50
N MET A 169 10.67 8.34 5.29
CA MET A 169 9.22 8.48 5.08
C MET A 169 8.46 7.22 5.54
N ILE A 170 8.96 6.05 5.17
CA ILE A 170 8.38 4.77 5.57
C ILE A 170 8.43 4.57 7.10
N GLU A 171 9.54 4.92 7.75
CA GLU A 171 9.69 4.82 9.21
C GLU A 171 8.75 5.74 9.96
N LYS A 172 8.49 6.92 9.42
CA LYS A 172 7.54 7.88 9.97
C LYS A 172 6.09 7.56 9.60
N GLY A 173 5.84 6.50 8.84
CA GLY A 173 4.50 6.11 8.42
C GLY A 173 3.86 7.04 7.37
N TYR A 174 4.67 7.82 6.65
CA TYR A 174 4.15 8.68 5.58
C TYR A 174 3.67 7.87 4.38
N PHE A 175 2.74 8.44 3.63
CA PHE A 175 2.35 7.88 2.34
C PHE A 175 3.49 7.99 1.34
N VAL A 176 3.66 6.89 0.58
CA VAL A 176 4.71 6.78 -0.42
C VAL A 176 4.17 6.66 -1.84
N ASN A 177 2.86 6.85 -2.03
CA ASN A 177 2.21 6.85 -3.35
C ASN A 177 2.40 8.18 -4.12
N THR A 178 2.93 9.20 -3.48
CA THR A 178 3.20 10.52 -4.09
C THR A 178 4.70 10.82 -4.23
N VAL A 179 5.51 9.77 -4.32
CA VAL A 179 6.94 9.89 -4.59
C VAL A 179 7.26 9.43 -6.01
N CYS A 180 8.29 10.01 -6.60
CA CYS A 180 8.90 9.57 -7.85
C CYS A 180 10.22 8.86 -7.53
N THR A 181 10.34 7.61 -7.96
CA THR A 181 11.46 6.71 -7.62
C THR A 181 12.45 6.51 -8.77
N SER A 182 12.33 7.25 -9.88
CA SER A 182 13.12 7.07 -11.10
C SER A 182 14.64 7.11 -10.91
N LEU A 183 15.13 7.81 -9.87
CA LEU A 183 16.57 7.91 -9.62
C LEU A 183 17.10 6.78 -8.73
N MET A 184 16.25 5.83 -8.34
CA MET A 184 16.65 4.71 -7.49
C MET A 184 17.18 3.54 -8.32
N THR A 185 18.32 2.99 -7.89
CA THR A 185 18.93 1.80 -8.49
C THR A 185 18.93 0.59 -7.56
N ASP A 186 18.68 0.81 -6.26
CA ASP A 186 18.60 -0.22 -5.22
C ASP A 186 17.36 0.00 -4.35
N MET A 187 16.43 -0.97 -4.42
CA MET A 187 15.23 -1.03 -3.57
C MET A 187 15.29 -2.20 -2.57
N SER A 188 16.48 -2.74 -2.34
CA SER A 188 16.62 -3.85 -1.41
C SER A 188 16.14 -3.49 -0.01
N ARG A 189 15.34 -4.39 0.60
CA ARG A 189 14.83 -4.32 1.98
C ARG A 189 13.92 -3.14 2.32
N LEU A 190 13.42 -2.36 1.35
CA LEU A 190 12.61 -1.16 1.63
C LEU A 190 11.45 -1.42 2.60
N PHE A 191 10.70 -2.49 2.38
CA PHE A 191 9.54 -2.84 3.19
C PHE A 191 9.75 -4.12 4.02
N SER A 192 10.99 -4.61 4.10
CA SER A 192 11.29 -5.85 4.82
C SER A 192 10.83 -5.79 6.27
N LYS A 193 10.07 -6.83 6.70
CA LYS A 193 9.49 -6.97 8.04
C LYS A 193 8.40 -5.96 8.40
N ARG A 194 7.96 -5.11 7.46
CA ARG A 194 6.82 -4.20 7.66
C ARG A 194 5.51 -4.94 7.37
N ARG A 195 5.09 -5.77 8.32
CA ARG A 195 4.01 -6.75 8.16
C ARG A 195 2.71 -6.17 7.64
N ALA A 196 2.33 -4.98 8.10
CA ALA A 196 1.08 -4.31 7.76
C ALA A 196 1.16 -3.42 6.51
N PHE A 197 2.35 -3.28 5.87
CA PHE A 197 2.49 -2.41 4.71
C PHE A 197 1.66 -2.95 3.53
N ASN A 198 0.78 -2.11 3.00
CA ASN A 198 -0.04 -2.39 1.82
C ASN A 198 -0.46 -1.09 1.11
N GLN A 199 0.42 -0.07 1.06
CA GLN A 199 0.14 1.14 0.29
C GLN A 199 0.27 0.87 -1.21
N ASP A 200 -0.55 1.56 -2.00
CA ASP A 200 -0.46 1.53 -3.46
C ASP A 200 0.83 2.21 -3.92
N ILE A 201 1.65 1.44 -4.60
CA ILE A 201 2.94 1.84 -5.20
C ILE A 201 3.01 1.46 -6.68
N SER A 202 1.85 1.25 -7.31
CA SER A 202 1.75 0.86 -8.71
C SER A 202 2.38 1.88 -9.66
N ASN A 203 2.36 3.15 -9.28
CA ASN A 203 2.89 4.27 -10.04
C ASN A 203 4.40 4.49 -9.92
N TRP A 204 5.11 3.66 -9.16
CA TRP A 204 6.55 3.79 -9.01
C TRP A 204 7.31 3.44 -10.29
N ASP A 205 8.28 4.25 -10.64
CA ASP A 205 9.26 3.94 -11.68
C ASP A 205 10.40 3.09 -11.09
N VAL A 206 10.48 1.84 -11.49
CA VAL A 206 11.52 0.90 -11.08
C VAL A 206 12.46 0.54 -12.22
N SER A 207 12.34 1.21 -13.36
CA SER A 207 13.09 0.88 -14.59
C SER A 207 14.61 1.01 -14.46
N ASN A 208 15.10 1.79 -13.49
CA ASN A 208 16.53 1.90 -13.20
C ASN A 208 17.01 0.97 -12.08
N VAL A 209 16.12 0.17 -11.49
CA VAL A 209 16.45 -0.68 -10.33
C VAL A 209 17.14 -1.95 -10.78
N SER A 210 18.30 -2.23 -10.20
CA SER A 210 19.06 -3.48 -10.45
C SER A 210 18.97 -4.47 -9.27
N ASN A 211 18.57 -4.03 -8.08
CA ASN A 211 18.57 -4.82 -6.85
C ASN A 211 17.26 -4.68 -6.09
N MET A 212 16.48 -5.79 -6.01
CA MET A 212 15.22 -5.90 -5.25
C MET A 212 15.28 -6.95 -4.13
N VAL A 213 16.48 -7.28 -3.65
CA VAL A 213 16.69 -8.30 -2.60
C VAL A 213 15.84 -7.97 -1.36
N SER A 214 14.99 -8.91 -0.95
CA SER A 214 14.15 -8.80 0.27
C SER A 214 13.21 -7.58 0.31
N MET A 215 12.87 -6.95 -0.83
CA MET A 215 12.09 -5.70 -0.85
C MET A 215 10.78 -5.83 -0.06
N PHE A 216 10.04 -6.92 -0.23
CA PHE A 216 8.79 -7.22 0.48
C PHE A 216 8.92 -8.45 1.41
N SER A 217 10.13 -8.79 1.85
CA SER A 217 10.31 -9.95 2.74
C SER A 217 9.59 -9.74 4.06
N GLN A 218 8.71 -10.68 4.43
CA GLN A 218 7.85 -10.60 5.63
C GLN A 218 6.91 -9.38 5.66
N THR A 219 6.49 -8.90 4.49
CA THR A 219 5.47 -7.88 4.33
C THR A 219 4.12 -8.59 4.13
N GLU A 220 3.57 -9.07 5.24
CA GLU A 220 2.48 -10.09 5.26
C GLU A 220 1.20 -9.63 4.56
N SER A 221 0.86 -8.34 4.66
CA SER A 221 -0.37 -7.76 4.09
C SER A 221 -0.24 -7.26 2.66
N PHE A 222 0.98 -7.19 2.11
CA PHE A 222 1.21 -6.57 0.79
C PHE A 222 0.55 -7.37 -0.33
N ASN A 223 -0.32 -6.70 -1.08
CA ASN A 223 -0.98 -7.26 -2.26
C ASN A 223 -1.41 -6.15 -3.25
N GLN A 224 -0.54 -5.15 -3.51
CA GLN A 224 -0.84 -4.08 -4.45
C GLN A 224 -0.44 -4.44 -5.89
N PRO A 225 -1.13 -3.88 -6.91
CA PRO A 225 -0.87 -4.19 -8.32
C PRO A 225 0.46 -3.59 -8.76
N ILE A 226 1.44 -4.46 -8.96
CA ILE A 226 2.79 -4.10 -9.42
C ILE A 226 3.15 -4.79 -10.75
N GLY A 227 2.15 -5.32 -11.45
CA GLY A 227 2.36 -6.03 -12.72
C GLY A 227 2.94 -5.17 -13.84
N ASP A 228 2.67 -3.85 -13.80
CA ASP A 228 3.14 -2.89 -14.81
C ASP A 228 4.55 -2.32 -14.52
N TRP A 229 5.22 -2.82 -13.49
CA TRP A 229 6.59 -2.42 -13.21
C TRP A 229 7.56 -2.92 -14.29
N ASP A 230 8.38 -2.03 -14.83
CA ASP A 230 9.50 -2.39 -15.69
C ASP A 230 10.69 -2.89 -14.84
N VAL A 231 10.80 -4.20 -14.71
CA VAL A 231 11.87 -4.87 -13.95
C VAL A 231 13.02 -5.37 -14.84
N SER A 232 13.05 -4.97 -16.09
CA SER A 232 14.01 -5.48 -17.11
C SER A 232 15.48 -5.27 -16.75
N ASN A 233 15.80 -4.28 -15.90
CA ASN A 233 17.15 -4.03 -15.42
C ASN A 233 17.50 -4.77 -14.11
N VAL A 234 16.54 -5.49 -13.51
CA VAL A 234 16.77 -6.17 -12.23
C VAL A 234 17.62 -7.42 -12.44
N THR A 235 18.68 -7.55 -11.65
CA THR A 235 19.58 -8.71 -11.67
C THR A 235 19.43 -9.60 -10.45
N ARG A 236 18.83 -9.09 -9.35
CA ARG A 236 18.74 -9.76 -8.05
C ARG A 236 17.36 -9.61 -7.43
N MET A 237 16.70 -10.77 -7.18
CA MET A 237 15.35 -10.84 -6.58
C MET A 237 15.28 -11.83 -5.39
N GLU A 238 16.42 -12.14 -4.76
CA GLU A 238 16.44 -13.07 -3.63
C GLU A 238 15.52 -12.59 -2.51
N TYR A 239 14.69 -13.49 -1.97
CA TYR A 239 13.75 -13.21 -0.87
C TYR A 239 12.73 -12.11 -1.17
N MET A 240 12.54 -11.64 -2.40
CA MET A 240 11.74 -10.45 -2.69
C MET A 240 10.35 -10.50 -2.04
N PHE A 241 9.65 -11.62 -2.16
CA PHE A 241 8.32 -11.84 -1.56
C PHE A 241 8.33 -12.91 -0.46
N SER A 242 9.49 -13.25 0.10
CA SER A 242 9.57 -14.29 1.12
C SER A 242 8.72 -13.92 2.35
N GLY A 243 7.69 -14.73 2.67
CA GLY A 243 6.77 -14.44 3.77
C GLY A 243 5.78 -13.32 3.49
N ALA A 244 5.59 -12.91 2.25
CA ALA A 244 4.52 -12.02 1.81
C ALA A 244 3.23 -12.84 1.65
N TYR A 245 2.55 -13.11 2.77
CA TYR A 245 1.46 -14.10 2.85
C TYR A 245 0.27 -13.78 1.96
N SER A 246 -0.08 -12.49 1.82
CA SER A 246 -1.23 -12.04 1.04
C SER A 246 -0.92 -11.82 -0.45
N PHE A 247 0.37 -11.80 -0.83
CA PHE A 247 0.76 -11.43 -2.19
C PHE A 247 0.30 -12.45 -3.21
N ASN A 248 -0.52 -12.00 -4.18
CA ASN A 248 -1.02 -12.80 -5.30
C ASN A 248 -1.34 -11.92 -6.52
N GLN A 249 -0.50 -10.93 -6.83
CA GLN A 249 -0.72 -10.07 -8.00
C GLN A 249 -0.10 -10.68 -9.27
N PRO A 250 -0.72 -10.42 -10.46
CA PRO A 250 -0.20 -10.91 -11.72
C PRO A 250 1.12 -10.20 -12.07
N ILE A 251 2.18 -10.97 -12.12
CA ILE A 251 3.54 -10.52 -12.44
C ILE A 251 4.15 -11.35 -13.58
N GLY A 252 3.34 -12.13 -14.28
CA GLY A 252 3.79 -12.97 -15.41
C GLY A 252 4.36 -12.17 -16.58
N THR A 253 3.98 -10.90 -16.72
CA THR A 253 4.46 -9.98 -17.77
C THR A 253 5.85 -9.38 -17.49
N TRP A 254 6.42 -9.60 -16.30
CA TRP A 254 7.73 -9.08 -15.97
C TRP A 254 8.84 -9.66 -16.85
N ASP A 255 9.66 -8.81 -17.42
CA ASP A 255 10.92 -9.23 -18.07
C ASP A 255 11.98 -9.52 -17.00
N VAL A 256 12.14 -10.79 -16.68
CA VAL A 256 13.13 -11.27 -15.70
C VAL A 256 14.40 -11.83 -16.35
N SER A 257 14.57 -11.61 -17.65
CA SER A 257 15.66 -12.19 -18.44
C SER A 257 17.07 -11.77 -17.98
N ASN A 258 17.20 -10.72 -17.18
CA ASN A 258 18.47 -10.29 -16.60
C ASN A 258 18.70 -10.80 -15.17
N VAL A 259 17.72 -11.46 -14.56
CA VAL A 259 17.84 -11.96 -13.17
C VAL A 259 18.76 -13.18 -13.12
N ASN A 260 19.72 -13.17 -12.20
CA ASN A 260 20.66 -14.28 -12.00
C ASN A 260 20.40 -15.06 -10.69
N ASN A 261 19.66 -14.51 -9.74
CA ASN A 261 19.38 -15.16 -8.47
C ASN A 261 17.93 -14.89 -8.02
N MET A 262 17.13 -15.96 -7.90
CA MET A 262 15.75 -15.97 -7.43
C MET A 262 15.58 -16.81 -6.13
N SER A 263 16.68 -17.06 -5.41
CA SER A 263 16.63 -17.89 -4.20
C SER A 263 15.63 -17.34 -3.19
N ASN A 264 14.75 -18.21 -2.66
CA ASN A 264 13.72 -17.90 -1.66
C ASN A 264 12.71 -16.80 -2.10
N MET A 265 12.57 -16.48 -3.39
CA MET A 265 11.78 -15.35 -3.87
C MET A 265 10.32 -15.40 -3.37
N PHE A 266 9.67 -16.55 -3.45
CA PHE A 266 8.30 -16.79 -2.98
C PHE A 266 8.23 -17.74 -1.79
N LYS A 267 9.32 -17.88 -1.04
CA LYS A 267 9.33 -18.76 0.13
C LYS A 267 8.25 -18.32 1.13
N ALA A 268 7.37 -19.25 1.52
CA ALA A 268 6.25 -19.01 2.42
C ALA A 268 5.25 -17.93 1.94
N SER A 269 5.20 -17.62 0.64
CA SER A 269 4.16 -16.77 0.05
C SER A 269 2.90 -17.61 -0.17
N VAL A 270 2.16 -17.84 0.89
CA VAL A 270 1.12 -18.88 0.97
C VAL A 270 -0.04 -18.68 0.01
N SER A 271 -0.36 -17.44 -0.37
CA SER A 271 -1.46 -17.12 -1.30
C SER A 271 -1.02 -17.07 -2.75
N PHE A 272 0.30 -17.04 -3.02
CA PHE A 272 0.80 -16.81 -4.38
C PHE A 272 0.52 -17.99 -5.31
N ASN A 273 -0.19 -17.73 -6.42
CA ASN A 273 -0.52 -18.73 -7.45
C ASN A 273 -0.71 -18.09 -8.84
N GLN A 274 0.17 -17.18 -9.24
CA GLN A 274 0.09 -16.55 -10.57
C GLN A 274 0.91 -17.31 -11.61
N ASP A 275 0.44 -17.24 -12.86
CA ASP A 275 1.16 -17.84 -14.01
C ASP A 275 2.50 -17.11 -14.24
N LEU A 276 3.57 -17.89 -14.27
CA LEU A 276 4.95 -17.45 -14.53
C LEU A 276 5.58 -18.16 -15.73
N ASN A 277 4.78 -18.85 -16.53
CA ASN A 277 5.29 -19.69 -17.62
C ASN A 277 6.02 -18.88 -18.71
N SER A 278 5.67 -17.59 -18.85
CA SER A 278 6.31 -16.65 -19.80
C SER A 278 7.68 -16.12 -19.36
N TRP A 279 8.10 -16.36 -18.11
CA TRP A 279 9.37 -15.86 -17.62
C TRP A 279 10.57 -16.50 -18.31
N ASP A 280 11.45 -15.70 -18.90
CA ASP A 280 12.78 -16.16 -19.34
C ASP A 280 13.73 -16.24 -18.13
N VAL A 281 13.94 -17.45 -17.65
CA VAL A 281 14.85 -17.73 -16.51
C VAL A 281 16.20 -18.30 -16.97
N GLY A 282 16.50 -18.23 -18.25
CA GLY A 282 17.72 -18.84 -18.84
C GLY A 282 19.05 -18.27 -18.33
N LYS A 283 19.05 -17.10 -17.64
CA LYS A 283 20.24 -16.56 -16.95
C LYS A 283 20.31 -16.90 -15.46
N VAL A 284 19.26 -17.47 -14.88
CA VAL A 284 19.22 -17.75 -13.44
C VAL A 284 20.17 -18.90 -13.10
N THR A 285 21.03 -18.68 -12.11
CA THR A 285 21.98 -19.69 -11.62
C THR A 285 21.64 -20.20 -10.23
N LYS A 286 20.74 -19.51 -9.50
CA LYS A 286 20.34 -19.85 -8.14
C LYS A 286 18.84 -19.70 -7.96
N MET A 287 18.17 -20.81 -7.58
CA MET A 287 16.71 -20.85 -7.28
C MET A 287 16.42 -21.59 -5.96
N PHE A 288 17.36 -21.57 -5.02
CA PHE A 288 17.23 -22.29 -3.77
C PHE A 288 15.93 -21.95 -3.05
N SER A 289 15.12 -22.96 -2.69
CA SER A 289 13.85 -22.81 -1.94
C SER A 289 12.86 -21.77 -2.50
N MET A 290 12.88 -21.51 -3.80
CA MET A 290 12.10 -20.42 -4.43
C MET A 290 10.62 -20.45 -4.08
N PHE A 291 9.98 -21.63 -4.05
CA PHE A 291 8.58 -21.83 -3.70
C PHE A 291 8.38 -22.65 -2.41
N SER A 292 9.40 -22.79 -1.59
CA SER A 292 9.30 -23.54 -0.32
C SER A 292 8.21 -22.93 0.58
N GLY A 293 7.15 -23.68 0.88
CA GLY A 293 6.03 -23.20 1.70
C GLY A 293 5.05 -22.27 1.00
N ALA A 294 5.15 -22.06 -0.32
CA ALA A 294 4.14 -21.38 -1.13
C ALA A 294 2.97 -22.37 -1.40
N THR A 295 2.10 -22.55 -0.42
CA THR A 295 1.14 -23.66 -0.37
C THR A 295 0.04 -23.61 -1.44
N SER A 296 -0.28 -22.44 -1.96
CA SER A 296 -1.25 -22.29 -3.05
C SER A 296 -0.65 -22.44 -4.44
N PHE A 297 0.69 -22.40 -4.56
CA PHE A 297 1.34 -22.36 -5.87
C PHE A 297 1.19 -23.68 -6.63
N ASN A 298 0.52 -23.63 -7.79
CA ASN A 298 0.33 -24.77 -8.67
C ASN A 298 0.23 -24.28 -10.13
N GLN A 299 1.35 -23.84 -10.71
CA GLN A 299 1.41 -23.36 -12.09
C GLN A 299 2.34 -24.23 -12.94
N ASP A 300 2.10 -24.25 -14.25
CA ASP A 300 2.98 -24.94 -15.22
C ASP A 300 4.25 -24.13 -15.43
N LEU A 301 5.40 -24.72 -15.16
CA LEU A 301 6.72 -24.12 -15.38
C LEU A 301 7.59 -25.00 -16.32
N SER A 302 6.96 -25.85 -17.12
CA SER A 302 7.68 -26.77 -18.02
C SER A 302 8.49 -26.07 -19.11
N SER A 303 8.14 -24.81 -19.44
CA SER A 303 8.87 -23.97 -20.40
C SER A 303 10.19 -23.40 -19.87
N TRP A 304 10.41 -23.41 -18.56
CA TRP A 304 11.57 -22.77 -17.97
C TRP A 304 12.88 -23.48 -18.32
N ASP A 305 13.82 -22.76 -18.95
CA ASP A 305 15.20 -23.22 -19.09
C ASP A 305 15.98 -23.03 -17.79
N VAL A 306 16.06 -24.08 -17.01
CA VAL A 306 16.81 -24.13 -15.74
C VAL A 306 18.18 -24.79 -15.87
N SER A 307 18.71 -24.89 -17.09
CA SER A 307 19.98 -25.61 -17.40
C SER A 307 21.20 -25.01 -16.66
N LYS A 308 21.15 -23.73 -16.27
CA LYS A 308 22.23 -23.04 -15.56
C LYS A 308 22.06 -23.07 -14.04
N VAL A 309 20.93 -23.57 -13.53
CA VAL A 309 20.69 -23.61 -12.06
C VAL A 309 21.54 -24.71 -11.42
N ARG A 310 22.31 -24.32 -10.41
CA ARG A 310 23.31 -25.23 -9.78
C ARG A 310 22.82 -25.94 -8.51
N PHE A 311 21.70 -25.47 -7.90
CA PHE A 311 21.22 -25.97 -6.61
C PHE A 311 19.72 -26.25 -6.65
N GLU A 312 19.32 -27.38 -7.27
CA GLU A 312 17.94 -27.79 -7.44
C GLU A 312 17.29 -28.41 -6.20
N SER A 313 18.10 -29.05 -5.33
CA SER A 313 17.62 -29.95 -4.28
C SER A 313 16.69 -29.30 -3.23
N TYR A 314 16.57 -27.99 -3.22
CA TYR A 314 15.71 -27.25 -2.28
C TYR A 314 14.64 -26.37 -2.96
N PHE A 315 14.44 -26.50 -4.26
CA PHE A 315 13.50 -25.67 -5.03
C PHE A 315 12.08 -25.72 -4.45
N PHE A 316 11.60 -26.91 -4.07
CA PHE A 316 10.26 -27.15 -3.53
C PHE A 316 10.25 -27.54 -2.05
N LYS A 317 11.37 -27.64 -1.37
CA LYS A 317 11.43 -28.18 -0.03
C LYS A 317 11.01 -27.16 1.02
N SER A 318 9.94 -27.43 1.74
CA SER A 318 9.64 -26.70 2.97
C SER A 318 10.62 -27.16 4.07
N ARG A 319 11.09 -26.24 4.90
CA ARG A 319 11.78 -26.62 6.13
C ARG A 319 10.73 -26.99 7.17
N GLU A 320 10.83 -28.17 7.75
CA GLU A 320 9.96 -28.67 8.82
C GLU A 320 9.90 -27.72 10.02
N SER A 321 10.98 -26.97 10.27
CA SER A 321 11.09 -26.03 11.39
C SER A 321 10.10 -24.84 11.37
N PHE A 322 9.34 -24.63 10.29
CA PHE A 322 8.42 -23.50 10.16
C PHE A 322 6.95 -23.91 10.01
N ASN A 323 6.60 -25.18 10.16
CA ASN A 323 5.24 -25.72 10.00
C ASN A 323 4.56 -25.41 8.64
N TYR A 324 5.30 -25.06 7.58
CA TYR A 324 4.76 -24.84 6.25
C TYR A 324 4.69 -26.17 5.50
N LYS A 325 3.51 -26.50 4.97
CA LYS A 325 3.36 -27.63 4.06
C LYS A 325 4.09 -27.33 2.75
N ALA A 326 4.76 -28.32 2.18
CA ALA A 326 5.23 -28.22 0.81
C ALA A 326 4.04 -28.00 -0.13
N PRO A 327 4.15 -27.16 -1.19
CA PRO A 327 3.06 -26.99 -2.15
C PRO A 327 2.68 -28.32 -2.75
N GLN A 328 1.38 -28.58 -2.87
CA GLN A 328 0.85 -29.74 -3.59
C GLN A 328 0.86 -29.43 -5.09
N TRP A 329 2.03 -29.44 -5.65
CA TRP A 329 2.24 -29.09 -7.04
C TRP A 329 1.93 -30.27 -7.96
N THR A 330 0.87 -30.17 -8.73
CA THR A 330 0.39 -31.21 -9.65
C THR A 330 0.72 -30.93 -11.11
N LEU A 331 0.97 -29.67 -11.48
CA LEU A 331 1.28 -29.26 -12.86
C LEU A 331 2.77 -29.49 -13.20
N PRO A 332 3.13 -29.48 -14.49
CA PRO A 332 4.50 -29.74 -14.93
C PRO A 332 5.53 -28.80 -14.29
N LYS A 333 6.65 -29.36 -13.88
CA LYS A 333 7.78 -28.68 -13.22
C LYS A 333 8.94 -28.48 -14.20
N PRO A 334 9.80 -27.47 -13.96
CA PRO A 334 11.00 -27.33 -14.76
C PRO A 334 11.90 -28.57 -14.59
N LYS A 335 12.62 -28.93 -15.67
CA LYS A 335 13.52 -30.09 -15.68
C LYS A 335 14.94 -29.63 -15.37
N PHE A 336 15.40 -29.83 -14.17
CA PHE A 336 16.79 -29.60 -13.79
C PHE A 336 17.71 -30.68 -14.40
N LYS A 337 18.92 -30.30 -14.79
CA LYS A 337 19.98 -31.29 -15.14
C LYS A 337 20.53 -31.88 -13.85
N ASN A 338 20.68 -33.22 -13.84
CA ASN A 338 21.37 -33.95 -12.76
C ASN A 338 22.87 -33.63 -12.77
#